data_5cf6a72057551aca182de7621821e406
#
_entry.id   5cf6a72057551aca182de7621821e406
#
_cell.length_a   1.000
_cell.length_b   1.000
_cell.length_c   1.000
_cell.angle_alpha   90.00
_cell.angle_beta   90.00
_cell.angle_gamma   90.00
#
_symmetry.space_group_name_H-M   'P 1'
#
loop_
_entity.id
_entity.type
_entity.pdbx_description
1 polymer ?
#
loop_
_entity_poly.entity_id
_entity_poly.type
_entity_poly.pdbx_seq_one_letter_code
_entity_poly.pdbx_strand_id
1 'polypeptide(L)'
;MKNIDLAQFQFDYDLTWAVIFLNIDGTVYGRYGSRSVEGPMAYNSMASLKKAMERVIDLHKDYPDNRSSLVGKNQPSPKWKQAQEIPGLRQEMQKQLNQPVGPRNCIHCHNVYDGLRNTAYDQDTFKTEDLWIYPLPENIGLKIKIDEGNLIESVLSNSPSDGLDLKTGDRIQTANGQFVISVADLQWVLNGLPRESELHLVVKREGV
;
A
#
# COMPACT_ATOMS: atom_id res chain seq x y z
N MET A 1 8.23 -14.19 -4.31
CA MET A 1 9.06 -12.97 -4.16
C MET A 1 10.53 -13.14 -4.58
N LYS A 2 10.95 -14.32 -5.07
CA LYS A 2 12.32 -14.49 -5.56
C LYS A 2 12.62 -13.61 -6.77
N ASN A 3 13.77 -12.93 -6.77
CA ASN A 3 14.22 -12.00 -7.83
C ASN A 3 13.28 -10.82 -8.09
N ILE A 4 12.34 -10.55 -7.20
CA ILE A 4 11.50 -9.35 -7.27
C ILE A 4 12.30 -8.17 -6.72
N ASP A 5 12.33 -7.07 -7.47
CA ASP A 5 12.93 -5.82 -7.01
C ASP A 5 12.01 -5.16 -5.96
N LEU A 6 12.43 -5.22 -4.68
CA LEU A 6 11.69 -4.63 -3.57
C LEU A 6 11.71 -3.09 -3.60
N ALA A 7 12.59 -2.46 -4.38
CA ALA A 7 12.56 -1.02 -4.58
C ALA A 7 11.42 -0.60 -5.53
N GLN A 8 11.11 -1.45 -6.51
CA GLN A 8 10.03 -1.22 -7.47
C GLN A 8 8.68 -1.70 -6.95
N PHE A 9 8.64 -2.87 -6.27
CA PHE A 9 7.41 -3.52 -5.82
C PHE A 9 7.22 -3.33 -4.30
N GLN A 10 6.97 -2.10 -3.89
CA GLN A 10 6.72 -1.70 -2.51
C GLN A 10 5.22 -1.73 -2.21
N PHE A 11 4.81 -2.57 -1.27
CA PHE A 11 3.42 -2.73 -0.82
C PHE A 11 3.40 -3.40 0.56
N ASP A 12 2.24 -3.56 1.17
CA ASP A 12 2.09 -4.34 2.39
C ASP A 12 2.33 -5.84 2.09
N TYR A 13 3.47 -6.36 2.53
CA TYR A 13 3.84 -7.76 2.28
C TYR A 13 3.01 -8.78 3.09
N ASP A 14 2.17 -8.35 4.03
CA ASP A 14 1.24 -9.23 4.76
C ASP A 14 -0.07 -9.49 4.00
N LEU A 15 -0.20 -9.00 2.77
CA LEU A 15 -1.38 -9.22 1.93
C LEU A 15 -1.44 -10.66 1.37
N THR A 16 -2.66 -11.10 1.08
CA THR A 16 -2.89 -12.33 0.32
C THR A 16 -2.50 -12.17 -1.14
N TRP A 17 -2.75 -11.00 -1.71
CA TRP A 17 -2.35 -10.61 -3.05
C TRP A 17 -2.33 -9.09 -3.18
N ALA A 18 -1.53 -8.58 -4.12
CA ALA A 18 -1.47 -7.17 -4.46
C ALA A 18 -1.36 -6.98 -5.96
N VAL A 19 -1.91 -5.89 -6.47
CA VAL A 19 -1.73 -5.42 -7.84
C VAL A 19 -1.04 -4.06 -7.79
N ILE A 20 0.01 -3.91 -8.59
CA ILE A 20 0.71 -2.64 -8.80
C ILE A 20 0.54 -2.27 -10.26
N PHE A 21 -0.02 -1.11 -10.52
CA PHE A 21 -0.21 -0.58 -11.85
C PHE A 21 0.99 0.27 -12.24
N LEU A 22 1.68 -0.14 -13.29
CA LEU A 22 2.94 0.44 -13.74
C LEU A 22 2.85 0.92 -15.18
N ASN A 23 3.52 2.02 -15.48
CA ASN A 23 3.88 2.35 -16.86
C ASN A 23 5.10 1.55 -17.29
N ILE A 24 5.36 1.50 -18.58
CA ILE A 24 6.51 0.79 -19.17
C ILE A 24 7.86 1.33 -18.68
N ASP A 25 7.92 2.60 -18.29
CA ASP A 25 9.12 3.24 -17.71
C ASP A 25 9.29 3.00 -16.19
N GLY A 26 8.43 2.17 -15.59
CA GLY A 26 8.44 1.85 -14.17
C GLY A 26 7.70 2.86 -13.27
N THR A 27 7.10 3.92 -13.83
CA THR A 27 6.27 4.85 -13.04
C THR A 27 5.05 4.13 -12.46
N VAL A 28 4.86 4.20 -11.14
CA VAL A 28 3.71 3.61 -10.45
C VAL A 28 2.52 4.55 -10.54
N TYR A 29 1.41 4.09 -11.10
CA TYR A 29 0.13 4.81 -11.07
C TYR A 29 -0.59 4.62 -9.76
N GLY A 30 -0.55 3.41 -9.22
CA GLY A 30 -1.19 3.09 -7.95
C GLY A 30 -1.11 1.60 -7.60
N ARG A 31 -1.68 1.30 -6.43
CA ARG A 31 -1.73 -0.03 -5.83
C ARG A 31 -3.15 -0.45 -5.57
N TYR A 32 -3.38 -1.76 -5.58
CA TYR A 32 -4.63 -2.36 -5.18
C TYR A 32 -4.34 -3.63 -4.39
N GLY A 33 -5.15 -3.88 -3.37
CA GLY A 33 -5.01 -5.00 -2.44
C GLY A 33 -4.79 -4.48 -1.03
N SER A 34 -5.67 -4.88 -0.13
CA SER A 34 -5.61 -4.56 1.29
C SER A 34 -6.25 -5.69 2.08
N ARG A 35 -6.00 -5.74 3.37
CA ARG A 35 -6.63 -6.66 4.30
C ARG A 35 -6.90 -5.96 5.63
N SER A 36 -7.82 -6.51 6.42
CA SER A 36 -8.04 -6.10 7.80
C SER A 36 -8.14 -7.33 8.70
N VAL A 37 -8.40 -7.11 9.97
CA VAL A 37 -8.73 -8.18 10.93
C VAL A 37 -9.98 -8.97 10.52
N GLU A 38 -10.86 -8.39 9.72
CA GLU A 38 -12.07 -9.03 9.18
C GLU A 38 -11.75 -10.02 8.05
N GLY A 39 -10.52 -10.00 7.54
CA GLY A 39 -10.05 -10.95 6.56
C GLY A 39 -9.40 -10.33 5.31
N PRO A 40 -8.96 -11.21 4.38
CA PRO A 40 -8.22 -10.79 3.20
C PRO A 40 -9.08 -10.07 2.15
N MET A 41 -10.40 -10.16 2.25
CA MET A 41 -11.35 -9.54 1.30
C MET A 41 -12.01 -8.28 1.85
N ALA A 42 -11.66 -7.83 3.05
CA ALA A 42 -12.30 -6.70 3.72
C ALA A 42 -12.34 -5.41 2.88
N TYR A 43 -11.34 -5.19 2.05
CA TYR A 43 -11.24 -4.04 1.14
C TYR A 43 -11.05 -4.43 -0.33
N ASN A 44 -11.32 -5.69 -0.67
CA ASN A 44 -11.09 -6.22 -2.00
C ASN A 44 -12.41 -6.72 -2.60
N SER A 45 -12.80 -6.17 -3.75
CA SER A 45 -13.91 -6.66 -4.56
C SER A 45 -13.61 -6.51 -6.05
N MET A 46 -14.29 -7.29 -6.88
CA MET A 46 -14.17 -7.13 -8.34
C MET A 46 -14.65 -5.76 -8.81
N ALA A 47 -15.65 -5.18 -8.12
CA ALA A 47 -16.16 -3.84 -8.44
C ALA A 47 -15.09 -2.77 -8.17
N SER A 48 -14.45 -2.79 -6.99
CA SER A 48 -13.40 -1.81 -6.66
C SER A 48 -12.13 -2.02 -7.49
N LEU A 49 -11.77 -3.25 -7.83
CA LEU A 49 -10.64 -3.52 -8.73
C LEU A 49 -10.89 -2.89 -10.11
N LYS A 50 -12.08 -3.11 -10.69
CA LYS A 50 -12.45 -2.50 -11.97
C LYS A 50 -12.36 -0.97 -11.92
N LYS A 51 -12.90 -0.35 -10.88
CA LYS A 51 -12.81 1.10 -10.67
C LYS A 51 -11.38 1.60 -10.48
N ALA A 52 -10.53 0.84 -9.80
CA ALA A 52 -9.10 1.17 -9.69
C ALA A 52 -8.43 1.16 -11.07
N MET A 53 -8.73 0.14 -11.91
CA MET A 53 -8.23 0.08 -13.29
C MET A 53 -8.73 1.25 -14.15
N GLU A 54 -10.01 1.63 -14.05
CA GLU A 54 -10.58 2.79 -14.75
C GLU A 54 -9.83 4.07 -14.36
N ARG A 55 -9.57 4.30 -13.06
CA ARG A 55 -8.79 5.46 -12.59
C ARG A 55 -7.36 5.45 -13.11
N VAL A 56 -6.73 4.28 -13.17
CA VAL A 56 -5.38 4.15 -13.76
C VAL A 56 -5.38 4.50 -15.24
N ILE A 57 -6.39 4.05 -15.99
CA ILE A 57 -6.54 4.41 -17.41
C ILE A 57 -6.69 5.92 -17.57
N ASP A 58 -7.48 6.57 -16.71
CA ASP A 58 -7.63 8.02 -16.74
C ASP A 58 -6.33 8.74 -16.43
N LEU A 59 -5.57 8.30 -15.40
CA LEU A 59 -4.24 8.84 -15.13
C LEU A 59 -3.26 8.62 -16.29
N HIS A 60 -3.39 7.48 -16.99
CA HIS A 60 -2.52 7.18 -18.13
C HIS A 60 -2.79 8.06 -19.36
N LYS A 61 -4.01 8.53 -19.56
CA LYS A 61 -4.34 9.47 -20.64
C LYS A 61 -3.56 10.79 -20.53
N ASP A 62 -3.30 11.23 -19.32
CA ASP A 62 -2.59 12.47 -19.02
C ASP A 62 -1.07 12.25 -18.86
N TYR A 63 -0.58 11.03 -19.04
CA TYR A 63 0.85 10.73 -18.98
C TYR A 63 1.56 11.12 -20.29
N PRO A 64 2.74 11.75 -20.28
CA PRO A 64 3.63 11.98 -19.12
C PRO A 64 3.41 13.31 -18.37
N ASP A 65 2.43 14.14 -18.72
CA ASP A 65 2.25 15.49 -18.16
C ASP A 65 1.98 15.46 -16.64
N ASN A 66 1.28 14.41 -16.16
CA ASN A 66 1.01 14.21 -14.73
C ASN A 66 2.12 13.45 -13.97
N ARG A 67 3.26 13.16 -14.60
CA ARG A 67 4.34 12.34 -13.99
C ARG A 67 4.84 12.91 -12.66
N SER A 68 4.95 14.22 -12.52
CA SER A 68 5.37 14.88 -11.28
C SER A 68 4.48 14.54 -10.09
N SER A 69 3.18 14.35 -10.30
CA SER A 69 2.21 13.97 -9.27
C SER A 69 2.26 12.48 -8.90
N LEU A 70 3.03 11.67 -9.62
CA LEU A 70 3.19 10.23 -9.40
C LEU A 70 4.51 9.89 -8.68
N VAL A 71 5.42 10.84 -8.51
CA VAL A 71 6.75 10.61 -7.90
C VAL A 71 6.63 10.06 -6.47
N GLY A 72 5.67 10.53 -5.69
CA GLY A 72 5.43 10.08 -4.31
C GLY A 72 4.92 8.63 -4.18
N LYS A 73 4.64 7.95 -5.29
CA LYS A 73 4.23 6.54 -5.31
C LYS A 73 5.37 5.55 -5.05
N ASN A 74 6.61 6.03 -4.98
CA ASN A 74 7.78 5.24 -4.60
C ASN A 74 8.47 5.88 -3.41
N GLN A 75 8.81 5.06 -2.40
CA GLN A 75 9.68 5.46 -1.31
C GLN A 75 11.15 5.23 -1.70
N PRO A 76 12.10 5.78 -0.96
CA PRO A 76 13.52 5.48 -1.15
C PRO A 76 13.77 3.99 -1.22
N SER A 77 14.76 3.60 -2.04
CA SER A 77 15.12 2.19 -2.19
C SER A 77 15.41 1.54 -0.84
N PRO A 78 14.85 0.35 -0.56
CA PRO A 78 15.12 -0.36 0.69
C PRO A 78 16.61 -0.78 0.74
N LYS A 79 17.10 -1.06 1.93
CA LYS A 79 18.47 -1.54 2.17
C LYS A 79 18.78 -2.79 1.34
N TRP A 80 17.79 -3.69 1.21
CA TRP A 80 17.88 -4.91 0.41
C TRP A 80 16.92 -4.81 -0.77
N LYS A 81 17.47 -4.93 -1.98
CA LYS A 81 16.67 -4.83 -3.21
C LYS A 81 15.91 -6.11 -3.53
N GLN A 82 16.37 -7.24 -3.03
CA GLN A 82 15.72 -8.53 -3.27
C GLN A 82 15.52 -9.28 -1.95
N ALA A 83 14.45 -10.06 -1.86
CA ALA A 83 14.13 -10.81 -0.64
C ALA A 83 15.26 -11.75 -0.19
N GLN A 84 15.99 -12.35 -1.12
CA GLN A 84 17.11 -13.25 -0.83
C GLN A 84 18.33 -12.55 -0.21
N GLU A 85 18.40 -11.22 -0.26
CA GLU A 85 19.48 -10.45 0.35
C GLU A 85 19.24 -10.16 1.84
N ILE A 86 18.00 -10.42 2.33
CA ILE A 86 17.61 -10.13 3.72
C ILE A 86 18.24 -11.17 4.66
N PRO A 87 19.13 -10.78 5.60
CA PRO A 87 19.85 -11.73 6.44
C PRO A 87 18.95 -12.56 7.35
N GLY A 88 17.90 -11.96 7.89
CA GLY A 88 16.97 -12.60 8.83
C GLY A 88 15.98 -13.57 8.20
N LEU A 89 16.07 -13.84 6.89
CA LEU A 89 15.30 -14.92 6.29
C LEU A 89 15.75 -16.27 6.85
N ARG A 90 14.80 -17.13 7.22
CA ARG A 90 15.08 -18.47 7.76
C ARG A 90 15.99 -19.26 6.82
N GLN A 91 16.91 -20.04 7.39
CA GLN A 91 17.90 -20.80 6.62
C GLN A 91 17.28 -21.73 5.57
N GLU A 92 16.12 -22.34 5.88
CA GLU A 92 15.38 -23.18 4.93
C GLU A 92 14.93 -22.39 3.72
N MET A 93 14.48 -21.16 3.91
CA MET A 93 14.08 -20.28 2.82
C MET A 93 15.27 -19.83 1.99
N GLN A 94 16.41 -19.55 2.63
CA GLN A 94 17.65 -19.23 1.90
C GLN A 94 18.11 -20.39 1.02
N LYS A 95 17.99 -21.65 1.50
CA LYS A 95 18.28 -22.84 0.67
C LYS A 95 17.34 -22.95 -0.53
N GLN A 96 16.05 -22.66 -0.33
CA GLN A 96 15.06 -22.67 -1.42
C GLN A 96 15.32 -21.56 -2.44
N LEU A 97 15.80 -20.41 -1.99
CA LEU A 97 16.12 -19.28 -2.86
C LEU A 97 17.29 -19.54 -3.81
N ASN A 98 18.23 -20.35 -3.39
CA ASN A 98 19.39 -20.72 -4.21
C ASN A 98 19.06 -21.79 -5.30
N GLN A 99 17.82 -22.32 -5.29
CA GLN A 99 17.38 -23.26 -6.30
C GLN A 99 16.64 -22.56 -7.45
N PRO A 100 16.52 -23.15 -8.65
CA PRO A 100 15.73 -22.59 -9.74
C PRO A 100 14.29 -22.27 -9.31
N VAL A 101 13.71 -21.22 -9.89
CA VAL A 101 12.30 -20.87 -9.61
C VAL A 101 11.38 -22.04 -9.98
N GLY A 102 10.56 -22.47 -9.02
CA GLY A 102 9.63 -23.57 -9.21
C GLY A 102 8.51 -23.52 -8.17
N PRO A 103 7.47 -24.34 -8.30
CA PRO A 103 6.28 -24.30 -7.45
C PRO A 103 6.55 -24.47 -5.94
N ARG A 104 7.68 -25.06 -5.59
CA ARG A 104 8.08 -25.34 -4.20
C ARG A 104 9.14 -24.38 -3.67
N ASN A 105 9.62 -23.43 -4.48
CA ASN A 105 10.75 -22.55 -4.16
C ASN A 105 10.33 -21.08 -4.16
N CYS A 106 9.05 -20.79 -3.87
CA CYS A 106 8.54 -19.44 -3.74
C CYS A 106 8.69 -18.96 -2.29
N ILE A 107 9.18 -17.74 -2.13
CA ILE A 107 9.00 -16.98 -0.90
C ILE A 107 7.63 -16.32 -0.96
N HIS A 108 6.83 -16.50 0.08
CA HIS A 108 5.60 -15.73 0.28
C HIS A 108 5.92 -14.29 0.68
N CYS A 109 5.02 -13.35 0.37
CA CYS A 109 5.26 -11.93 0.67
C CYS A 109 5.52 -11.70 2.16
N HIS A 110 4.74 -12.31 3.07
CA HIS A 110 4.92 -12.15 4.52
C HIS A 110 6.29 -12.62 5.04
N ASN A 111 6.98 -13.51 4.34
CA ASN A 111 8.33 -13.91 4.73
C ASN A 111 9.34 -12.76 4.57
N VAL A 112 9.05 -11.77 3.73
CA VAL A 112 9.86 -10.55 3.62
C VAL A 112 9.83 -9.80 4.96
N TYR A 113 8.63 -9.60 5.53
CA TYR A 113 8.52 -8.95 6.85
C TYR A 113 9.13 -9.79 7.96
N ASP A 114 8.95 -11.10 7.97
CA ASP A 114 9.62 -11.98 8.93
C ASP A 114 11.14 -11.80 8.84
N GLY A 115 11.69 -11.79 7.63
CA GLY A 115 13.11 -11.58 7.41
C GLY A 115 13.61 -10.20 7.88
N LEU A 116 12.86 -9.15 7.59
CA LEU A 116 13.18 -7.79 8.03
C LEU A 116 13.15 -7.66 9.56
N ARG A 117 12.09 -8.18 10.21
CA ARG A 117 11.95 -8.17 11.67
C ARG A 117 13.05 -8.98 12.35
N ASN A 118 13.32 -10.20 11.86
CA ASN A 118 14.41 -11.02 12.39
C ASN A 118 15.76 -10.30 12.26
N THR A 119 16.01 -9.67 11.10
CA THR A 119 17.24 -8.88 10.92
C THR A 119 17.33 -7.73 11.92
N ALA A 120 16.21 -7.04 12.18
CA ALA A 120 16.19 -5.95 13.14
C ALA A 120 16.41 -6.45 14.59
N TYR A 121 15.83 -7.61 14.95
CA TYR A 121 16.10 -8.26 16.24
C TYR A 121 17.56 -8.66 16.39
N ASP A 122 18.15 -9.31 15.38
CA ASP A 122 19.54 -9.75 15.41
C ASP A 122 20.54 -8.58 15.49
N GLN A 123 20.13 -7.39 15.06
CA GLN A 123 20.93 -6.17 15.08
C GLN A 123 20.59 -5.22 16.24
N ASP A 124 19.71 -5.61 17.16
CA ASP A 124 19.22 -4.77 18.27
C ASP A 124 18.62 -3.42 17.78
N THR A 125 18.04 -3.40 16.58
CA THR A 125 17.45 -2.20 15.97
C THR A 125 15.93 -2.25 15.86
N PHE A 126 15.30 -3.35 16.29
CA PHE A 126 13.84 -3.52 16.24
C PHE A 126 13.14 -2.49 17.12
N LYS A 127 12.10 -1.88 16.57
CA LYS A 127 11.21 -0.93 17.25
C LYS A 127 9.76 -1.43 17.20
N THR A 128 8.99 -1.06 18.21
CA THR A 128 7.56 -1.41 18.26
C THR A 128 6.79 -0.85 17.04
N GLU A 129 7.23 0.30 16.53
CA GLU A 129 6.68 0.94 15.34
C GLU A 129 6.83 0.06 14.09
N ASP A 130 7.83 -0.81 14.03
CA ASP A 130 8.04 -1.75 12.92
C ASP A 130 6.92 -2.80 12.79
N LEU A 131 6.03 -2.88 13.80
CA LEU A 131 4.81 -3.70 13.75
C LEU A 131 3.62 -2.98 13.12
N TRP A 132 3.63 -1.64 13.09
CA TRP A 132 2.51 -0.78 12.68
C TRP A 132 2.77 -0.19 11.30
N ILE A 133 2.76 -1.06 10.31
CA ILE A 133 2.99 -0.71 8.92
C ILE A 133 1.69 -0.75 8.13
N TYR A 134 1.59 0.08 7.10
CA TYR A 134 0.42 0.21 6.25
C TYR A 134 -0.90 0.38 7.04
N PRO A 135 -1.03 1.42 7.87
CA PRO A 135 -2.21 1.61 8.72
C PRO A 135 -3.47 1.74 7.86
N LEU A 136 -4.55 1.12 8.35
CA LEU A 136 -5.85 1.17 7.71
C LEU A 136 -6.46 2.58 7.81
N PRO A 137 -7.37 2.97 6.90
CA PRO A 137 -8.06 4.26 6.94
C PRO A 137 -8.80 4.52 8.27
N GLU A 138 -9.22 3.47 8.98
CA GLU A 138 -9.84 3.58 10.30
C GLU A 138 -8.92 4.21 11.35
N ASN A 139 -7.61 4.12 11.19
CA ASN A 139 -6.66 4.79 12.09
C ASN A 139 -6.75 6.32 12.03
N ILE A 140 -7.23 6.86 10.93
CA ILE A 140 -7.56 8.28 10.79
C ILE A 140 -9.05 8.57 10.89
N GLY A 141 -9.86 7.55 11.20
CA GLY A 141 -11.31 7.68 11.41
C GLY A 141 -12.15 7.62 10.14
N LEU A 142 -11.65 7.07 9.05
CA LEU A 142 -12.38 6.93 7.80
C LEU A 142 -12.71 5.46 7.51
N LYS A 143 -13.98 5.16 7.29
CA LYS A 143 -14.39 3.92 6.61
C LYS A 143 -14.53 4.17 5.13
N ILE A 144 -13.95 3.29 4.32
CA ILE A 144 -13.99 3.37 2.87
C ILE A 144 -14.93 2.29 2.32
N LYS A 145 -15.83 2.68 1.42
CA LYS A 145 -16.77 1.78 0.78
C LYS A 145 -16.04 0.75 -0.08
N ILE A 146 -16.21 -0.54 0.23
CA ILE A 146 -15.46 -1.65 -0.36
C ILE A 146 -15.51 -1.62 -1.90
N ASP A 147 -16.71 -1.52 -2.49
CA ASP A 147 -16.90 -1.55 -3.95
C ASP A 147 -16.46 -0.28 -4.68
N GLU A 148 -16.06 0.75 -3.94
CA GLU A 148 -15.58 2.01 -4.50
C GLU A 148 -14.06 2.19 -4.35
N GLY A 149 -13.48 1.72 -3.23
CA GLY A 149 -12.05 1.74 -2.96
C GLY A 149 -11.45 3.08 -2.55
N ASN A 150 -12.16 4.20 -2.75
CA ASN A 150 -11.74 5.55 -2.33
C ASN A 150 -12.91 6.49 -1.98
N LEU A 151 -14.11 5.94 -1.81
CA LEU A 151 -15.31 6.68 -1.38
C LEU A 151 -15.48 6.53 0.13
N ILE A 152 -15.65 7.64 0.84
CA ILE A 152 -15.93 7.63 2.27
C ILE A 152 -17.32 7.04 2.50
N GLU A 153 -17.38 5.93 3.22
CA GLU A 153 -18.62 5.30 3.68
C GLU A 153 -19.13 5.97 4.96
N SER A 154 -18.22 6.24 5.90
CA SER A 154 -18.53 6.96 7.13
C SER A 154 -17.29 7.57 7.77
N VAL A 155 -17.49 8.60 8.58
CA VAL A 155 -16.50 9.19 9.48
C VAL A 155 -16.77 8.68 10.89
N LEU A 156 -15.73 8.18 11.55
CA LEU A 156 -15.85 7.61 12.91
C LEU A 156 -15.83 8.72 13.96
N SER A 157 -16.75 8.68 14.89
CA SER A 157 -16.78 9.62 16.03
C SER A 157 -15.55 9.48 16.92
N ASN A 158 -15.10 10.59 17.52
CA ASN A 158 -13.92 10.65 18.38
C ASN A 158 -12.62 10.21 17.68
N SER A 159 -12.52 10.42 16.38
CA SER A 159 -11.35 10.12 15.57
C SER A 159 -10.64 11.39 15.06
N PRO A 160 -9.43 11.30 14.49
CA PRO A 160 -8.77 12.44 13.87
C PRO A 160 -9.59 13.14 12.77
N SER A 161 -10.48 12.41 12.10
CA SER A 161 -11.36 12.97 11.05
C SER A 161 -12.68 13.52 11.60
N ASP A 162 -12.99 13.29 12.88
CA ASP A 162 -14.23 13.78 13.49
C ASP A 162 -14.20 15.31 13.58
N GLY A 163 -15.31 15.94 13.24
CA GLY A 163 -15.44 17.42 13.23
C GLY A 163 -14.82 18.11 12.02
N LEU A 164 -14.16 17.37 11.11
CA LEU A 164 -13.76 17.90 9.81
C LEU A 164 -14.93 17.93 8.84
N ASP A 165 -14.87 18.79 7.80
CA ASP A 165 -15.92 18.82 6.75
C ASP A 165 -15.79 17.64 5.77
N LEU A 166 -15.66 16.42 6.30
CA LEU A 166 -15.69 15.17 5.54
C LEU A 166 -17.05 14.48 5.74
N LYS A 167 -17.63 13.98 4.65
CA LYS A 167 -18.98 13.38 4.66
C LYS A 167 -19.01 12.04 3.93
N THR A 168 -19.98 11.22 4.32
CA THR A 168 -20.36 10.04 3.54
C THR A 168 -20.61 10.45 2.08
N GLY A 169 -20.03 9.73 1.13
CA GLY A 169 -20.13 10.01 -0.29
C GLY A 169 -19.01 10.89 -0.85
N ASP A 170 -18.15 11.48 -0.01
CA ASP A 170 -16.96 12.17 -0.49
C ASP A 170 -15.98 11.16 -1.09
N ARG A 171 -15.46 11.46 -2.27
CA ARG A 171 -14.47 10.65 -2.96
C ARG A 171 -13.08 11.24 -2.77
N ILE A 172 -12.20 10.50 -2.12
CA ILE A 172 -10.79 10.90 -1.94
C ILE A 172 -10.11 10.87 -3.32
N GLN A 173 -9.65 12.02 -3.78
CA GLN A 173 -8.90 12.15 -5.03
C GLN A 173 -7.40 12.04 -4.78
N THR A 174 -6.91 12.80 -3.79
CA THR A 174 -5.50 12.76 -3.42
C THR A 174 -5.33 12.77 -1.90
N ALA A 175 -4.21 12.19 -1.45
CA ALA A 175 -3.72 12.27 -0.09
C ALA A 175 -2.26 12.74 -0.15
N ASN A 176 -1.94 13.85 0.50
CA ASN A 176 -0.64 14.55 0.40
C ASN A 176 -0.17 14.71 -1.07
N GLY A 177 -1.10 15.12 -1.94
CA GLY A 177 -0.85 15.33 -3.36
C GLY A 177 -0.73 14.05 -4.20
N GLN A 178 -0.80 12.87 -3.61
CA GLN A 178 -0.75 11.60 -4.34
C GLN A 178 -2.14 11.11 -4.68
N PHE A 179 -2.36 10.70 -5.92
CA PHE A 179 -3.62 10.11 -6.34
C PHE A 179 -3.98 8.86 -5.55
N VAL A 180 -5.25 8.74 -5.14
CA VAL A 180 -5.80 7.59 -4.42
C VAL A 180 -6.71 6.81 -5.35
N ILE A 181 -6.18 5.75 -5.94
CA ILE A 181 -6.97 4.87 -6.82
C ILE A 181 -7.72 3.79 -6.03
N SER A 182 -7.19 3.42 -4.85
CA SER A 182 -7.76 2.42 -3.95
C SER A 182 -7.35 2.67 -2.49
N VAL A 183 -7.89 1.86 -1.56
CA VAL A 183 -7.47 1.86 -0.15
C VAL A 183 -5.96 1.65 0.00
N ALA A 184 -5.34 0.82 -0.84
CA ALA A 184 -3.91 0.54 -0.78
C ALA A 184 -3.05 1.79 -1.00
N ASP A 185 -3.49 2.74 -1.83
CA ASP A 185 -2.78 4.01 -2.00
C ASP A 185 -2.91 4.92 -0.77
N LEU A 186 -4.08 4.93 -0.13
CA LEU A 186 -4.24 5.67 1.12
C LEU A 186 -3.34 5.08 2.22
N GLN A 187 -3.32 3.75 2.36
CA GLN A 187 -2.39 3.07 3.27
C GLN A 187 -0.92 3.36 2.94
N TRP A 188 -0.58 3.46 1.65
CA TRP A 188 0.76 3.85 1.21
C TRP A 188 1.16 5.23 1.74
N VAL A 189 0.27 6.21 1.60
CA VAL A 189 0.52 7.57 2.10
C VAL A 189 0.65 7.56 3.62
N LEU A 190 -0.27 6.90 4.33
CA LEU A 190 -0.25 6.79 5.79
C LEU A 190 1.02 6.10 6.30
N ASN A 191 1.50 5.06 5.61
CA ASN A 191 2.72 4.35 5.97
C ASN A 191 3.99 5.23 5.85
N GLY A 192 3.98 6.20 4.96
CA GLY A 192 5.08 7.15 4.77
C GLY A 192 5.08 8.33 5.74
N LEU A 193 4.03 8.49 6.55
CA LEU A 193 3.89 9.60 7.47
C LEU A 193 4.48 9.31 8.86
N PRO A 194 5.11 10.29 9.51
CA PRO A 194 5.37 10.23 10.94
C PRO A 194 4.07 10.03 11.73
N ARG A 195 4.17 9.42 12.91
CA ARG A 195 3.02 9.12 13.78
C ARG A 195 2.20 10.37 14.11
N GLU A 196 2.86 11.50 14.31
CA GLU A 196 2.22 12.81 14.50
C GLU A 196 2.55 13.67 13.29
N SER A 197 1.58 13.86 12.41
CA SER A 197 1.75 14.61 11.16
C SER A 197 0.41 15.10 10.64
N GLU A 198 0.45 16.06 9.74
CA GLU A 198 -0.73 16.51 9.01
C GLU A 198 -0.93 15.67 7.76
N LEU A 199 -2.19 15.33 7.49
CA LEU A 199 -2.62 14.66 6.27
C LEU A 199 -3.53 15.59 5.48
N HIS A 200 -3.11 15.98 4.28
CA HIS A 200 -3.91 16.79 3.37
C HIS A 200 -4.70 15.90 2.42
N LEU A 201 -6.03 15.92 2.55
CA LEU A 201 -6.94 15.21 1.65
C LEU A 201 -7.62 16.18 0.69
N VAL A 202 -7.61 15.85 -0.60
CA VAL A 202 -8.48 16.47 -1.59
C VAL A 202 -9.62 15.50 -1.87
N VAL A 203 -10.84 15.96 -1.64
CA VAL A 203 -12.04 15.15 -1.88
C VAL A 203 -12.91 15.80 -2.94
N LYS A 204 -13.61 14.98 -3.71
CA LYS A 204 -14.69 15.41 -4.61
C LYS A 204 -16.01 15.00 -4.00
N ARG A 205 -16.90 15.97 -3.84
CA ARG A 205 -18.28 15.79 -3.40
C ARG A 205 -19.20 15.86 -4.60
N GLU A 206 -19.99 14.82 -4.83
CA GLU A 206 -20.98 14.83 -5.90
C GLU A 206 -22.19 15.67 -5.47
N GLY A 207 -22.64 16.58 -6.33
CA GLY A 207 -23.84 17.41 -6.09
C GLY A 207 -23.57 18.79 -5.45
N VAL A 208 -22.34 19.24 -5.44
CA VAL A 208 -21.98 20.64 -5.09
C VAL A 208 -21.34 21.32 -6.28
#